data_472574662a66e762b534986b21e7ae15
#
_entry.id   472574662a66e762b534986b21e7ae15
#
_cell.length_a   1.000
_cell.length_b   1.000
_cell.length_c   1.000
_cell.angle_alpha   90.00
_cell.angle_beta   90.00
_cell.angle_gamma   90.00
#
_symmetry.space_group_name_H-M   'P 1'
#
loop_
_entity.id
_entity.type
_entity.pdbx_description
1 polymer ?
#
loop_
_entity_poly.entity_id
_entity_poly.type
_entity_poly.pdbx_seq_one_letter_code
_entity_poly.pdbx_strand_id
1 'polypeptide(L)'
;ASDVYKRQEDMGVNIARVTLHVGLGTFRPVKVENVLEHHMHSEYYNVTETAAKMINDTKKNGGRIIAVGTTSTRTLESVADENGIIYPGCGNTEIFIYPGYKFKAIDCLITNFHLPESTLLMLVSALAGKEHIMAAYEEAVKERYRFFSFGDAMFIQ
;
A
#
# COMPACT_ATOMS: atom_id res chain seq x y z
N ALA A 1 -11.85 -13.44 9.16
CA ALA A 1 -11.54 -12.02 8.79
C ALA A 1 -12.55 -11.06 9.43
N SER A 2 -13.86 -11.37 9.40
CA SER A 2 -14.90 -10.51 9.98
C SER A 2 -14.69 -10.24 11.47
N ASP A 3 -14.29 -11.25 12.24
CA ASP A 3 -14.10 -11.12 13.70
C ASP A 3 -12.90 -10.24 14.05
N VAL A 4 -11.85 -10.22 13.20
CA VAL A 4 -10.68 -9.36 13.38
C VAL A 4 -11.06 -7.90 13.17
N TYR A 5 -11.80 -7.57 12.10
CA TYR A 5 -12.25 -6.21 11.83
C TYR A 5 -13.20 -5.71 12.94
N LYS A 6 -14.15 -6.55 13.37
CA LYS A 6 -15.05 -6.20 14.46
C LYS A 6 -14.29 -5.89 15.76
N ARG A 7 -13.28 -6.69 16.10
CA ARG A 7 -12.45 -6.43 17.28
C ARG A 7 -11.66 -5.12 17.15
N GLN A 8 -11.18 -4.78 15.97
CA GLN A 8 -10.51 -3.50 15.72
C GLN A 8 -11.46 -2.32 15.91
N GLU A 9 -12.69 -2.41 15.37
CA GLU A 9 -13.74 -1.39 15.56
C GLU A 9 -14.12 -1.25 17.04
N ASP A 10 -14.29 -2.36 17.77
CA ASP A 10 -14.57 -2.38 19.20
C ASP A 10 -13.44 -1.72 20.04
N MET A 11 -12.20 -1.74 19.53
CA MET A 11 -11.03 -1.06 20.11
C MET A 11 -10.93 0.42 19.69
N GLY A 12 -11.85 0.94 18.91
CA GLY A 12 -11.88 2.33 18.46
C GLY A 12 -11.06 2.59 17.19
N VAL A 13 -10.67 1.56 16.45
CA VAL A 13 -10.00 1.72 15.15
C VAL A 13 -11.03 2.01 14.07
N ASN A 14 -10.85 3.11 13.34
CA ASN A 14 -11.68 3.44 12.19
C ASN A 14 -11.25 2.65 10.96
N ILE A 15 -12.20 2.05 10.23
CA ILE A 15 -11.94 1.28 9.02
C ILE A 15 -12.53 2.00 7.81
N ALA A 16 -11.68 2.67 7.04
CA ALA A 16 -12.03 3.27 5.75
C ALA A 16 -11.78 2.26 4.61
N ARG A 17 -12.73 2.14 3.69
CA ARG A 17 -12.62 1.25 2.53
C ARG A 17 -12.44 2.04 1.25
N VAL A 18 -11.47 1.62 0.46
CA VAL A 18 -11.19 2.16 -0.88
C VAL A 18 -11.17 1.02 -1.90
N THR A 19 -11.38 1.35 -3.16
CA THR A 19 -11.41 0.36 -4.24
C THR A 19 -10.35 0.67 -5.28
N LEU A 20 -9.65 -0.37 -5.74
CA LEU A 20 -8.79 -0.34 -6.93
C LEU A 20 -9.06 -1.61 -7.75
N HIS A 21 -9.36 -1.45 -9.02
CA HIS A 21 -9.49 -2.56 -9.96
C HIS A 21 -8.11 -2.90 -10.51
N VAL A 22 -7.46 -3.88 -9.87
CA VAL A 22 -6.07 -4.27 -10.18
C VAL A 22 -6.02 -5.13 -11.43
N GLY A 23 -5.23 -4.71 -12.40
CA GLY A 23 -4.96 -5.48 -13.61
C GLY A 23 -3.88 -6.57 -13.39
N LEU A 24 -3.89 -7.60 -14.24
CA LEU A 24 -2.89 -8.68 -14.21
C LEU A 24 -1.46 -8.17 -14.38
N GLY A 25 -1.27 -7.01 -15.01
CA GLY A 25 0.04 -6.42 -15.25
C GLY A 25 0.82 -6.06 -13.99
N THR A 26 0.12 -5.70 -12.90
CA THR A 26 0.74 -5.30 -11.63
C THR A 26 1.52 -6.43 -10.95
N PHE A 27 1.17 -7.69 -11.24
CA PHE A 27 1.84 -8.87 -10.68
C PHE A 27 2.95 -9.44 -11.58
N ARG A 28 3.20 -8.82 -12.74
CA ARG A 28 4.26 -9.27 -13.65
C ARG A 28 5.62 -8.74 -13.18
N PRO A 29 6.71 -9.52 -13.37
CA PRO A 29 8.05 -9.04 -13.12
C PRO A 29 8.38 -7.82 -13.99
N VAL A 30 9.15 -6.90 -13.42
CA VAL A 30 9.72 -5.76 -14.16
C VAL A 30 10.75 -6.29 -15.15
N LYS A 31 10.56 -6.04 -16.44
CA LYS A 31 11.43 -6.57 -17.52
C LYS A 31 12.40 -5.54 -18.09
N VAL A 32 12.39 -4.32 -17.56
CA VAL A 32 13.25 -3.22 -18.02
C VAL A 32 14.47 -3.10 -17.12
N GLU A 33 15.63 -2.83 -17.70
CA GLU A 33 16.88 -2.62 -16.94
C GLU A 33 16.83 -1.30 -16.15
N ASN A 34 16.20 -0.28 -16.73
CA ASN A 34 16.00 1.01 -16.07
C ASN A 34 14.57 1.10 -15.56
N VAL A 35 14.42 1.17 -14.23
CA VAL A 35 13.11 1.28 -13.53
C VAL A 35 12.28 2.46 -14.03
N LEU A 36 12.91 3.56 -14.44
CA LEU A 36 12.22 4.75 -14.96
C LEU A 36 11.52 4.53 -16.32
N GLU A 37 11.86 3.46 -17.03
CA GLU A 37 11.23 3.06 -18.30
C GLU A 37 10.03 2.13 -18.10
N HIS A 38 9.77 1.73 -16.85
CA HIS A 38 8.64 0.87 -16.54
C HIS A 38 7.33 1.65 -16.56
N HIS A 39 6.42 1.24 -17.44
CA HIS A 39 5.05 1.79 -17.50
C HIS A 39 4.08 0.90 -16.72
N MET A 40 3.43 1.49 -15.73
CA MET A 40 2.35 0.82 -15.00
C MET A 40 1.09 0.79 -15.86
N HIS A 41 0.33 -0.30 -15.75
CA HIS A 41 -1.00 -0.37 -16.35
C HIS A 41 -1.95 0.57 -15.64
N SER A 42 -2.85 1.18 -16.41
CA SER A 42 -3.91 2.02 -15.89
C SER A 42 -4.92 1.18 -15.11
N GLU A 43 -5.20 1.57 -13.88
CA GLU A 43 -6.09 0.89 -12.95
C GLU A 43 -7.14 1.87 -12.41
N TYR A 44 -8.41 1.46 -12.43
CA TYR A 44 -9.50 2.29 -11.96
C TYR A 44 -9.61 2.26 -10.44
N TYR A 45 -9.69 3.44 -9.82
CA TYR A 45 -9.90 3.59 -8.39
C TYR A 45 -11.23 4.26 -8.05
N ASN A 46 -11.70 4.02 -6.81
CA ASN A 46 -12.83 4.73 -6.21
C ASN A 46 -12.55 4.97 -4.72
N VAL A 47 -12.69 6.24 -4.30
CA VAL A 47 -12.63 6.68 -2.91
C VAL A 47 -13.91 7.45 -2.59
N THR A 48 -14.71 6.94 -1.68
CA THR A 48 -15.98 7.55 -1.28
C THR A 48 -15.75 8.80 -0.41
N GLU A 49 -16.74 9.69 -0.35
CA GLU A 49 -16.71 10.86 0.53
C GLU A 49 -16.53 10.46 2.00
N THR A 50 -17.22 9.39 2.44
CA THR A 50 -17.10 8.86 3.80
C THR A 50 -15.68 8.40 4.10
N ALA A 51 -15.04 7.66 3.18
CA ALA A 51 -13.66 7.19 3.37
C ALA A 51 -12.68 8.37 3.41
N ALA A 52 -12.78 9.31 2.46
CA ALA A 52 -11.93 10.48 2.41
C ALA A 52 -12.06 11.34 3.68
N LYS A 53 -13.29 11.60 4.13
CA LYS A 53 -13.54 12.34 5.36
C LYS A 53 -12.93 11.65 6.57
N MET A 54 -13.15 10.34 6.74
CA MET A 54 -12.62 9.56 7.86
C MET A 54 -11.10 9.62 7.93
N ILE A 55 -10.42 9.46 6.79
CA ILE A 55 -8.96 9.53 6.68
C ILE A 55 -8.45 10.92 7.03
N ASN A 56 -9.04 11.97 6.45
CA ASN A 56 -8.63 13.35 6.69
C ASN A 56 -8.85 13.77 8.14
N ASP A 57 -9.99 13.40 8.74
CA ASP A 57 -10.29 13.67 10.16
C ASP A 57 -9.28 12.96 11.07
N THR A 58 -8.91 11.71 10.75
CA THR A 58 -7.89 10.96 11.49
C THR A 58 -6.54 11.67 11.45
N LYS A 59 -6.08 12.09 10.28
CA LYS A 59 -4.82 12.86 10.13
C LYS A 59 -4.86 14.18 10.90
N LYS A 60 -5.95 14.94 10.75
CA LYS A 60 -6.15 16.22 11.44
C LYS A 60 -6.08 16.09 12.96
N ASN A 61 -6.53 14.96 13.50
CA ASN A 61 -6.52 14.66 14.94
C ASN A 61 -5.22 13.97 15.41
N GLY A 62 -4.18 13.92 14.57
CA GLY A 62 -2.88 13.32 14.90
C GLY A 62 -2.88 11.78 14.93
N GLY A 63 -3.90 11.15 14.35
CA GLY A 63 -3.95 9.70 14.18
C GLY A 63 -3.10 9.24 13.00
N ARG A 64 -2.81 7.93 12.93
CA ARG A 64 -2.04 7.30 11.87
C ARG A 64 -2.94 6.66 10.82
N ILE A 65 -2.52 6.74 9.57
CA ILE A 65 -3.16 6.05 8.46
C ILE A 65 -2.38 4.77 8.17
N ILE A 66 -3.00 3.63 8.45
CA ILE A 66 -2.42 2.30 8.25
C ILE A 66 -3.09 1.71 7.00
N ALA A 67 -2.36 1.65 5.90
CA ALA A 67 -2.85 0.97 4.72
C ALA A 67 -2.80 -0.55 4.90
N VAL A 68 -3.84 -1.25 4.47
CA VAL A 68 -3.87 -2.71 4.40
C VAL A 68 -3.82 -3.13 2.94
N GLY A 69 -2.68 -3.66 2.53
CA GLY A 69 -2.36 -4.03 1.15
C GLY A 69 -1.78 -2.89 0.31
N THR A 70 -0.94 -3.25 -0.63
CA THR A 70 -0.33 -2.34 -1.61
C THR A 70 -1.38 -1.66 -2.50
N THR A 71 -2.52 -2.31 -2.70
CA THR A 71 -3.69 -1.75 -3.40
C THR A 71 -4.22 -0.50 -2.70
N SER A 72 -4.44 -0.55 -1.39
CA SER A 72 -4.88 0.60 -0.59
C SER A 72 -3.84 1.72 -0.61
N THR A 73 -2.56 1.37 -0.49
CA THR A 73 -1.45 2.32 -0.59
C THR A 73 -1.47 3.08 -1.90
N ARG A 74 -1.50 2.36 -3.02
CA ARG A 74 -1.50 2.96 -4.36
C ARG A 74 -2.72 3.83 -4.59
N THR A 75 -3.89 3.41 -4.13
CA THR A 75 -5.11 4.21 -4.22
C THR A 75 -4.96 5.53 -3.46
N LEU A 76 -4.56 5.48 -2.19
CA LEU A 76 -4.46 6.67 -1.35
C LEU A 76 -3.37 7.63 -1.84
N GLU A 77 -2.20 7.12 -2.22
CA GLU A 77 -1.10 7.93 -2.75
C GLU A 77 -1.45 8.58 -4.11
N SER A 78 -2.35 7.96 -4.90
CA SER A 78 -2.83 8.52 -6.16
C SER A 78 -3.77 9.71 -6.00
N VAL A 79 -4.59 9.71 -4.92
CA VAL A 79 -5.63 10.73 -4.71
C VAL A 79 -5.23 11.80 -3.69
N ALA A 80 -4.13 11.60 -2.98
CA ALA A 80 -3.62 12.57 -2.03
C ALA A 80 -2.97 13.77 -2.72
N ASP A 81 -3.27 14.97 -2.27
CA ASP A 81 -2.52 16.16 -2.65
C ASP A 81 -1.14 16.21 -1.97
N GLU A 82 -0.39 17.28 -2.23
CA GLU A 82 0.96 17.47 -1.66
C GLU A 82 0.97 17.62 -0.12
N ASN A 83 -0.18 17.92 0.47
CA ASN A 83 -0.35 18.03 1.91
C ASN A 83 -0.89 16.71 2.52
N GLY A 84 -1.11 15.68 1.71
CA GLY A 84 -1.66 14.40 2.11
C GLY A 84 -3.16 14.41 2.38
N ILE A 85 -3.87 15.41 1.85
CA ILE A 85 -5.34 15.47 1.92
C ILE A 85 -5.92 14.54 0.86
N ILE A 86 -6.83 13.69 1.27
CA ILE A 86 -7.52 12.73 0.41
C ILE A 86 -8.79 13.38 -0.14
N TYR A 87 -8.92 13.40 -1.47
CA TYR A 87 -10.13 13.85 -2.13
C TYR A 87 -10.99 12.65 -2.55
N PRO A 88 -12.31 12.70 -2.32
CA PRO A 88 -13.21 11.67 -2.82
C PRO A 88 -13.33 11.76 -4.34
N GLY A 89 -13.56 10.62 -4.98
CA GLY A 89 -13.74 10.56 -6.42
C GLY A 89 -13.34 9.21 -6.99
N CYS A 90 -13.48 9.13 -8.30
CA CYS A 90 -13.07 7.97 -9.06
C CYS A 90 -12.27 8.39 -10.29
N GLY A 91 -11.41 7.52 -10.77
CA GLY A 91 -10.55 7.79 -11.91
C GLY A 91 -9.59 6.65 -12.18
N ASN A 92 -8.61 6.92 -13.02
CA ASN A 92 -7.55 5.97 -13.33
C ASN A 92 -6.22 6.42 -12.72
N THR A 93 -5.40 5.47 -12.33
CA THR A 93 -4.04 5.70 -11.86
C THR A 93 -3.06 4.78 -12.54
N GLU A 94 -1.88 5.30 -12.82
CA GLU A 94 -0.70 4.57 -13.29
C GLU A 94 0.45 4.73 -12.29
N ILE A 95 0.10 4.99 -11.02
CA ILE A 95 1.10 5.30 -9.99
C ILE A 95 2.12 4.16 -9.87
N PHE A 96 3.38 4.53 -9.97
CA PHE A 96 4.51 3.65 -9.76
C PHE A 96 5.34 4.16 -8.58
N ILE A 97 5.31 3.39 -7.50
CA ILE A 97 6.02 3.72 -6.26
C ILE A 97 7.31 2.89 -6.20
N TYR A 98 8.45 3.57 -6.18
CA TYR A 98 9.79 2.97 -6.13
C TYR A 98 10.69 3.78 -5.19
N PRO A 99 11.86 3.28 -4.79
CA PRO A 99 12.77 3.98 -3.87
C PRO A 99 13.04 5.43 -4.30
N GLY A 100 12.84 6.36 -3.36
CA GLY A 100 12.87 7.81 -3.58
C GLY A 100 11.49 8.47 -3.63
N TYR A 101 10.40 7.69 -3.72
CA TYR A 101 9.04 8.20 -3.60
C TYR A 101 8.79 8.76 -2.20
N LYS A 102 8.12 9.92 -2.12
CA LYS A 102 7.71 10.55 -0.85
C LYS A 102 6.25 10.26 -0.58
N PHE A 103 5.99 9.42 0.41
CA PHE A 103 4.63 9.09 0.84
C PHE A 103 3.95 10.32 1.44
N LYS A 104 2.68 10.52 1.09
CA LYS A 104 1.86 11.67 1.49
C LYS A 104 0.63 11.23 2.29
N ALA A 105 0.07 10.09 1.91
CA ALA A 105 -1.21 9.62 2.42
C ALA A 105 -1.09 8.68 3.61
N ILE A 106 -0.14 7.75 3.59
CA ILE A 106 -0.03 6.68 4.59
C ILE A 106 1.15 6.87 5.53
N ASP A 107 1.01 6.36 6.75
CA ASP A 107 2.07 6.33 7.77
C ASP A 107 2.62 4.91 7.95
N CYS A 108 1.78 3.90 7.78
CA CYS A 108 2.13 2.49 7.98
C CYS A 108 1.48 1.61 6.91
N LEU A 109 2.05 0.43 6.71
CA LEU A 109 1.54 -0.54 5.75
C LEU A 109 1.54 -1.95 6.34
N ILE A 110 0.41 -2.64 6.24
CA ILE A 110 0.31 -4.09 6.44
C ILE A 110 0.22 -4.74 5.07
N THR A 111 1.16 -5.62 4.73
CA THR A 111 1.18 -6.28 3.42
C THR A 111 1.85 -7.65 3.49
N ASN A 112 1.55 -8.51 2.50
CA ASN A 112 2.22 -9.80 2.34
C ASN A 112 3.68 -9.62 1.90
N PHE A 113 4.45 -10.71 1.94
CA PHE A 113 5.74 -10.79 1.29
C PHE A 113 5.57 -10.91 -0.24
N HIS A 114 6.28 -10.10 -0.99
CA HIS A 114 6.17 -10.01 -2.44
C HIS A 114 7.30 -10.75 -3.14
N LEU A 115 7.11 -11.09 -4.43
CA LEU A 115 8.15 -11.75 -5.22
C LEU A 115 9.33 -10.82 -5.52
N PRO A 116 10.52 -11.39 -5.73
CA PRO A 116 11.65 -10.68 -6.30
C PRO A 116 11.28 -10.01 -7.63
N GLU A 117 11.98 -8.92 -7.95
CA GLU A 117 11.83 -8.16 -9.21
C GLU A 117 10.41 -7.63 -9.47
N SER A 118 9.55 -7.57 -8.44
CA SER A 118 8.20 -7.03 -8.58
C SER A 118 8.11 -5.54 -8.24
N THR A 119 7.16 -4.84 -8.86
CA THR A 119 6.84 -3.44 -8.53
C THR A 119 6.42 -3.30 -7.06
N LEU A 120 5.83 -4.34 -6.48
CA LEU A 120 5.39 -4.35 -5.09
C LEU A 120 6.57 -4.43 -4.10
N LEU A 121 7.64 -5.15 -4.44
CA LEU A 121 8.87 -5.13 -3.65
C LEU A 121 9.53 -3.75 -3.67
N MET A 122 9.44 -3.03 -4.80
CA MET A 122 9.92 -1.65 -4.91
C MET A 122 9.10 -0.71 -4.02
N LEU A 123 7.77 -0.87 -3.97
CA LEU A 123 6.88 -0.08 -3.14
C LEU A 123 7.23 -0.21 -1.64
N VAL A 124 7.37 -1.44 -1.14
CA VAL A 124 7.72 -1.65 0.28
C VAL A 124 9.13 -1.15 0.58
N SER A 125 10.05 -1.28 -0.38
CA SER A 125 11.42 -0.73 -0.27
C SER A 125 11.44 0.81 -0.29
N ALA A 126 10.50 1.44 -0.97
CA ALA A 126 10.33 2.89 -0.94
C ALA A 126 9.87 3.39 0.43
N LEU A 127 9.00 2.61 1.12
CA LEU A 127 8.46 2.98 2.43
C LEU A 127 9.47 2.77 3.56
N ALA A 128 10.08 1.59 3.65
CA ALA A 128 10.93 1.20 4.78
C ALA A 128 12.44 1.35 4.51
N GLY A 129 12.82 1.62 3.27
CA GLY A 129 14.22 1.56 2.84
C GLY A 129 14.60 0.14 2.36
N LYS A 130 15.41 0.11 1.29
CA LYS A 130 15.80 -1.15 0.64
C LYS A 130 16.52 -2.11 1.58
N GLU A 131 17.47 -1.60 2.37
CA GLU A 131 18.28 -2.43 3.27
C GLU A 131 17.44 -3.11 4.35
N HIS A 132 16.49 -2.38 4.97
CA HIS A 132 15.59 -2.93 5.97
C HIS A 132 14.66 -3.99 5.38
N ILE A 133 14.13 -3.75 4.18
CA ILE A 133 13.26 -4.73 3.51
C ILE A 133 14.06 -5.98 3.15
N MET A 134 15.26 -5.85 2.61
CA MET A 134 16.08 -7.02 2.26
C MET A 134 16.43 -7.85 3.50
N ALA A 135 16.80 -7.22 4.60
CA ALA A 135 17.06 -7.92 5.87
C ALA A 135 15.81 -8.64 6.41
N ALA A 136 14.64 -8.00 6.34
CA ALA A 136 13.37 -8.61 6.74
C ALA A 136 13.01 -9.83 5.86
N TYR A 137 13.29 -9.75 4.55
CA TYR A 137 13.06 -10.85 3.63
C TYR A 137 14.03 -12.02 3.85
N GLU A 138 15.30 -11.75 4.12
CA GLU A 138 16.28 -12.79 4.47
C GLU A 138 15.86 -13.53 5.74
N GLU A 139 15.44 -12.82 6.77
CA GLU A 139 14.93 -13.42 8.00
C GLU A 139 13.64 -14.20 7.77
N ALA A 140 12.70 -13.67 6.95
CA ALA A 140 11.48 -14.36 6.60
C ALA A 140 11.74 -15.70 5.87
N VAL A 141 12.71 -15.73 4.96
CA VAL A 141 13.12 -16.97 4.28
C VAL A 141 13.72 -17.97 5.26
N LYS A 142 14.62 -17.52 6.14
CA LYS A 142 15.26 -18.34 7.17
C LYS A 142 14.22 -18.96 8.12
N GLU A 143 13.25 -18.17 8.57
CA GLU A 143 12.17 -18.57 9.46
C GLU A 143 11.00 -19.26 8.74
N ARG A 144 11.10 -19.48 7.41
CA ARG A 144 10.14 -20.16 6.58
C ARG A 144 8.76 -19.52 6.55
N TYR A 145 8.71 -18.19 6.54
CA TYR A 145 7.47 -17.45 6.30
C TYR A 145 6.90 -17.76 4.91
N ARG A 146 5.58 -17.73 4.80
CA ARG A 146 4.87 -18.00 3.57
C ARG A 146 4.69 -16.71 2.77
N PHE A 147 5.17 -16.73 1.55
CA PHE A 147 5.13 -15.60 0.64
C PHE A 147 3.82 -15.53 -0.13
N PHE A 148 3.56 -14.42 -0.80
CA PHE A 148 2.37 -14.16 -1.60
C PHE A 148 1.09 -14.11 -0.75
N SER A 149 0.01 -14.70 -1.29
CA SER A 149 -1.30 -14.77 -0.65
C SER A 149 -1.46 -15.97 0.31
N PHE A 150 -0.35 -16.58 0.75
CA PHE A 150 -0.37 -17.79 1.59
C PHE A 150 -0.41 -17.50 3.10
N GLY A 151 -0.55 -16.27 3.50
CA GLY A 151 -1.04 -15.90 4.83
C GLY A 151 -0.09 -15.15 5.75
N ASP A 152 1.21 -15.12 5.50
CA ASP A 152 2.12 -14.33 6.35
C ASP A 152 2.24 -12.89 5.81
N ALA A 153 2.45 -11.94 6.72
CA ALA A 153 2.47 -10.53 6.38
C ALA A 153 3.49 -9.75 7.21
N MET A 154 3.87 -8.59 6.70
CA MET A 154 4.71 -7.60 7.37
C MET A 154 3.84 -6.44 7.86
N PHE A 155 4.22 -5.86 8.99
CA PHE A 155 3.77 -4.53 9.40
C PHE A 155 4.96 -3.56 9.32
N ILE A 156 4.86 -2.60 8.42
CA ILE A 156 5.88 -1.59 8.14
C ILE A 156 5.42 -0.28 8.77
N GLN A 157 6.26 0.32 9.64
CA GLN A 157 5.99 1.57 10.34
C GLN A 157 7.23 2.45 10.41
#